data_ec9f1d79eb19be2616e15ebbc5c0dd52
#
_entry.id   ec9f1d79eb19be2616e15ebbc5c0dd52
#
_cell.length_a   1.000
_cell.length_b   1.000
_cell.length_c   1.000
_cell.angle_alpha   90.00
_cell.angle_beta   90.00
_cell.angle_gamma   90.00
#
_symmetry.space_group_name_H-M   'P 1'
#
loop_
_entity.id
_entity.type
_entity.pdbx_description
1 polymer ?
#
loop_
_entity_poly.entity_id
_entity_poly.type
_entity_poly.pdbx_seq_one_letter_code
_entity_poly.pdbx_strand_id
1 'polypeptide(L)'
;MNLLKRLFHSNATPEETVVPDEFIKQYPEPSEKLQSILHTLPYTGSLLYQYTKHCNISKEWKFWAMDLIENGLETPGVIQLAGEDLDLEYSAFSYLLETVFRELGIDVNQEVFYCSYVLCIAQDVLRGERTANSGFEVLFRAAIETNFTQPFLDFYDWFNKADDAVYFTIIGSGLRWDNVEEWMHQFFEKLVKANPKYCSDSVTNLG
;
A
#
# COMPACT_ATOMS: atom_id res chain seq x y z
N MET A 1 23.63 30.47 17.81
CA MET A 1 22.29 30.30 18.38
C MET A 1 21.30 31.15 17.58
N ASN A 2 20.91 30.58 16.57
CA ASN A 2 19.65 30.37 15.85
C ASN A 2 18.92 31.60 15.33
N LEU A 3 19.45 32.16 14.22
CA LEU A 3 18.72 33.11 13.36
C LEU A 3 17.50 32.43 12.69
N LEU A 4 17.58 31.12 12.41
CA LEU A 4 16.49 30.34 11.79
C LEU A 4 15.24 30.19 12.66
N LYS A 5 15.37 30.14 14.00
CA LYS A 5 14.21 30.07 14.89
C LYS A 5 13.36 31.35 14.95
N ARG A 6 13.88 32.50 14.52
CA ARG A 6 13.16 33.78 14.55
C ARG A 6 12.31 34.08 13.31
N LEU A 7 12.58 33.42 12.20
CA LEU A 7 11.83 33.61 10.95
C LEU A 7 10.52 32.82 10.88
N PHE A 8 10.32 31.82 11.74
CA PHE A 8 9.18 30.88 11.66
C PHE A 8 8.14 31.04 12.79
N HIS A 9 8.17 32.13 13.56
CA HIS A 9 7.10 32.47 14.49
C HIS A 9 6.12 33.46 13.83
N SER A 10 5.43 33.02 12.80
CA SER A 10 4.18 33.64 12.41
C SER A 10 3.10 33.07 13.35
N ASN A 11 2.42 33.95 14.08
CA ASN A 11 1.25 33.66 14.93
C ASN A 11 0.01 33.32 14.08
N ALA A 12 0.15 32.51 13.03
CA ALA A 12 -0.98 31.88 12.39
C ALA A 12 -1.48 30.80 13.35
N THR A 13 -2.73 30.87 13.77
CA THR A 13 -3.47 29.75 14.34
C THR A 13 -3.21 28.54 13.47
N PRO A 14 -2.96 27.35 14.05
CA PRO A 14 -2.82 26.15 13.24
C PRO A 14 -4.14 25.98 12.48
N GLU A 15 -4.16 26.39 11.21
CA GLU A 15 -5.19 25.92 10.29
C GLU A 15 -5.01 24.42 10.24
N GLU A 16 -6.08 23.71 10.56
CA GLU A 16 -6.14 22.26 10.51
C GLU A 16 -5.68 21.82 9.11
N THR A 17 -4.57 21.09 9.04
CA THR A 17 -3.97 20.67 7.77
C THR A 17 -4.84 19.57 7.20
N VAL A 18 -5.80 19.92 6.38
CA VAL A 18 -6.75 18.98 5.78
C VAL A 18 -6.18 18.46 4.46
N VAL A 19 -6.12 17.15 4.31
CA VAL A 19 -5.83 16.51 3.01
C VAL A 19 -7.02 16.81 2.06
N PRO A 20 -6.80 17.51 0.93
CA PRO A 20 -7.88 17.77 -0.03
C PRO A 20 -8.43 16.48 -0.63
N ASP A 21 -9.75 16.38 -0.76
CA ASP A 21 -10.40 15.16 -1.26
C ASP A 21 -10.06 14.87 -2.74
N GLU A 22 -9.69 15.87 -3.51
CA GLU A 22 -9.22 15.73 -4.90
C GLU A 22 -7.95 14.87 -5.05
N PHE A 23 -7.24 14.67 -3.94
CA PHE A 23 -6.04 13.83 -3.88
C PHE A 23 -6.35 12.36 -3.59
N ILE A 24 -7.56 12.09 -3.14
CA ILE A 24 -7.97 10.74 -2.78
C ILE A 24 -8.59 10.07 -3.99
N LYS A 25 -7.91 9.06 -4.51
CA LYS A 25 -8.40 8.30 -5.67
C LYS A 25 -9.17 7.07 -5.24
N GLN A 26 -10.22 6.78 -6.02
CA GLN A 26 -10.85 5.47 -6.00
C GLN A 26 -10.12 4.58 -7.00
N TYR A 27 -9.75 3.41 -6.56
CA TYR A 27 -9.04 2.40 -7.34
C TYR A 27 -10.02 1.44 -8.04
N PRO A 28 -9.57 0.78 -9.15
CA PRO A 28 -10.33 -0.30 -9.75
C PRO A 28 -10.68 -1.37 -8.70
N GLU A 29 -11.92 -1.87 -8.73
CA GLU A 29 -12.34 -2.84 -7.73
C GLU A 29 -11.68 -4.21 -7.95
N PRO A 30 -11.17 -4.87 -6.90
CA PRO A 30 -10.71 -6.25 -6.98
C PRO A 30 -11.89 -7.20 -7.21
N SER A 31 -11.65 -8.39 -7.79
CA SER A 31 -12.66 -9.43 -7.85
C SER A 31 -13.16 -9.80 -6.43
N GLU A 32 -14.40 -10.26 -6.31
CA GLU A 32 -14.96 -10.63 -5.00
C GLU A 32 -14.08 -11.64 -4.24
N LYS A 33 -13.44 -12.55 -4.97
CA LYS A 33 -12.52 -13.54 -4.39
C LYS A 33 -11.26 -12.89 -3.86
N LEU A 34 -10.64 -12.00 -4.64
CA LEU A 34 -9.47 -11.27 -4.19
C LEU A 34 -9.83 -10.34 -3.02
N GLN A 35 -10.96 -9.67 -3.06
CA GLN A 35 -11.46 -8.86 -1.95
C GLN A 35 -11.54 -9.68 -0.65
N SER A 36 -12.16 -10.87 -0.69
CA SER A 36 -12.26 -11.75 0.48
C SER A 36 -10.89 -12.11 1.05
N ILE A 37 -9.92 -12.41 0.17
CA ILE A 37 -8.56 -12.74 0.58
C ILE A 37 -7.86 -11.52 1.19
N LEU A 38 -7.95 -10.34 0.59
CA LEU A 38 -7.34 -9.11 1.10
C LEU A 38 -7.91 -8.70 2.47
N HIS A 39 -9.21 -8.93 2.70
CA HIS A 39 -9.85 -8.66 4.00
C HIS A 39 -9.34 -9.60 5.10
N THR A 40 -9.07 -10.86 4.77
CA THR A 40 -8.62 -11.87 5.71
C THR A 40 -7.10 -11.83 5.91
N LEU A 41 -6.36 -11.64 4.83
CA LEU A 41 -4.90 -11.65 4.76
C LEU A 41 -4.41 -10.35 4.07
N PRO A 42 -4.42 -9.20 4.75
CA PRO A 42 -4.09 -7.90 4.14
C PRO A 42 -2.70 -7.85 3.49
N TYR A 43 -1.72 -8.57 4.01
CA TYR A 43 -0.36 -8.65 3.46
C TYR A 43 -0.29 -9.30 2.07
N THR A 44 -1.38 -9.93 1.60
CA THR A 44 -1.51 -10.43 0.21
C THR A 44 -1.16 -9.34 -0.80
N GLY A 45 -1.50 -8.07 -0.54
CA GLY A 45 -1.15 -6.96 -1.41
C GLY A 45 0.36 -6.85 -1.67
N SER A 46 1.19 -7.08 -0.65
CA SER A 46 2.66 -7.08 -0.80
C SER A 46 3.16 -8.22 -1.68
N LEU A 47 2.56 -9.41 -1.57
CA LEU A 47 2.92 -10.57 -2.40
C LEU A 47 2.51 -10.36 -3.86
N LEU A 48 1.33 -9.83 -4.11
CA LEU A 48 0.87 -9.49 -5.45
C LEU A 48 1.79 -8.47 -6.13
N TYR A 49 2.28 -7.49 -5.39
CA TYR A 49 3.29 -6.55 -5.89
C TYR A 49 4.60 -7.27 -6.23
N GLN A 50 5.10 -8.17 -5.37
CA GLN A 50 6.28 -8.98 -5.66
C GLN A 50 6.11 -9.80 -6.93
N TYR A 51 4.94 -10.42 -7.13
CA TYR A 51 4.63 -11.16 -8.36
C TYR A 51 4.80 -10.29 -9.62
N THR A 52 4.31 -9.05 -9.62
CA THR A 52 4.43 -8.14 -10.77
C THR A 52 5.87 -7.72 -11.07
N LYS A 53 6.76 -7.83 -10.09
CA LYS A 53 8.19 -7.48 -10.22
C LYS A 53 9.05 -8.65 -10.67
N HIS A 54 8.45 -9.78 -10.99
CA HIS A 54 9.18 -11.02 -11.28
C HIS A 54 10.19 -11.36 -10.17
N CYS A 55 9.85 -11.04 -8.94
CA CYS A 55 10.71 -11.29 -7.79
C CYS A 55 10.83 -12.78 -7.51
N ASN A 56 11.98 -13.14 -6.96
CA ASN A 56 12.33 -14.51 -6.64
C ASN A 56 11.29 -15.20 -5.77
N ILE A 57 11.25 -16.52 -5.89
CA ILE A 57 10.57 -17.42 -4.98
C ILE A 57 10.97 -17.05 -3.56
N SER A 58 10.01 -16.70 -2.74
CA SER A 58 10.22 -16.36 -1.34
C SER A 58 9.37 -17.25 -0.45
N LYS A 59 9.84 -17.49 0.77
CA LYS A 59 9.11 -18.29 1.76
C LYS A 59 7.76 -17.66 2.15
N GLU A 60 7.59 -16.38 1.93
CA GLU A 60 6.35 -15.64 2.20
C GLU A 60 5.18 -16.21 1.38
N TRP A 61 5.42 -16.66 0.15
CA TRP A 61 4.40 -17.33 -0.66
C TRP A 61 3.94 -18.65 -0.06
N LYS A 62 4.88 -19.42 0.50
CA LYS A 62 4.55 -20.65 1.21
C LYS A 62 3.71 -20.38 2.46
N PHE A 63 4.10 -19.39 3.26
CA PHE A 63 3.34 -18.98 4.43
C PHE A 63 1.95 -18.48 4.04
N TRP A 64 1.84 -17.67 2.98
CA TRP A 64 0.55 -17.23 2.46
C TRP A 64 -0.35 -18.41 2.07
N ALA A 65 0.20 -19.42 1.42
CA ALA A 65 -0.57 -20.62 1.08
C ALA A 65 -1.02 -21.40 2.32
N MET A 66 -0.20 -21.47 3.37
CA MET A 66 -0.58 -22.08 4.65
C MET A 66 -1.72 -21.27 5.31
N ASP A 67 -1.61 -19.95 5.35
CA ASP A 67 -2.64 -19.07 5.90
C ASP A 67 -3.96 -19.17 5.09
N LEU A 68 -3.89 -19.34 3.77
CA LEU A 68 -5.09 -19.61 2.94
C LEU A 68 -5.78 -20.91 3.35
N ILE A 69 -5.01 -21.99 3.57
CA ILE A 69 -5.55 -23.29 4.04
C ILE A 69 -6.20 -23.11 5.41
N GLU A 70 -5.55 -22.43 6.34
CA GLU A 70 -6.10 -22.17 7.68
C GLU A 70 -7.42 -21.37 7.63
N ASN A 71 -7.61 -20.55 6.61
CA ASN A 71 -8.84 -19.80 6.37
C ASN A 71 -9.84 -20.52 5.43
N GLY A 72 -9.64 -21.81 5.17
CA GLY A 72 -10.56 -22.64 4.40
C GLY A 72 -10.52 -22.44 2.88
N LEU A 73 -9.48 -21.78 2.37
CA LEU A 73 -9.22 -21.59 0.93
C LEU A 73 -8.26 -22.68 0.41
N GLU A 74 -8.73 -23.92 0.44
CA GLU A 74 -7.93 -25.09 0.12
C GLU A 74 -8.21 -25.54 -1.32
N THR A 75 -7.21 -25.37 -2.20
CA THR A 75 -7.22 -25.87 -3.58
C THR A 75 -5.98 -26.71 -3.84
N PRO A 76 -5.96 -27.56 -4.89
CA PRO A 76 -4.76 -28.35 -5.22
C PRO A 76 -3.50 -27.49 -5.38
N GLY A 77 -3.59 -26.35 -6.06
CA GLY A 77 -2.46 -25.44 -6.25
C GLY A 77 -2.01 -24.78 -4.93
N VAL A 78 -2.94 -24.40 -4.06
CA VAL A 78 -2.63 -23.84 -2.72
C VAL A 78 -1.91 -24.89 -1.85
N ILE A 79 -2.40 -26.14 -1.85
CA ILE A 79 -1.75 -27.24 -1.12
C ILE A 79 -0.35 -27.48 -1.66
N GLN A 80 -0.19 -27.51 -2.99
CA GLN A 80 1.11 -27.66 -3.62
C GLN A 80 2.05 -26.54 -3.22
N LEU A 81 1.63 -25.27 -3.29
CA LEU A 81 2.43 -24.10 -2.91
C LEU A 81 2.84 -24.14 -1.43
N ALA A 82 1.95 -24.56 -0.54
CA ALA A 82 2.24 -24.71 0.88
C ALA A 82 3.28 -25.81 1.18
N GLY A 83 3.31 -26.86 0.35
CA GLY A 83 4.26 -27.98 0.45
C GLY A 83 5.59 -27.78 -0.28
N GLU A 84 5.70 -26.73 -1.11
CA GLU A 84 6.83 -26.55 -2.02
C GLU A 84 8.14 -26.25 -1.29
N ASP A 85 9.20 -26.92 -1.71
CA ASP A 85 10.58 -26.68 -1.26
C ASP A 85 11.23 -25.62 -2.16
N LEU A 86 11.00 -24.41 -2.03
CA LEU A 86 11.48 -23.17 -2.67
C LEU A 86 12.68 -23.26 -3.67
N ASP A 87 13.08 -24.47 -4.09
CA ASP A 87 14.14 -24.76 -5.06
C ASP A 87 13.64 -24.81 -6.52
N LEU A 88 12.39 -24.40 -6.76
CA LEU A 88 11.83 -24.34 -8.10
C LEU A 88 12.54 -23.30 -8.97
N GLU A 89 12.73 -23.63 -10.24
CA GLU A 89 13.06 -22.61 -11.23
C GLU A 89 11.93 -21.57 -11.32
N TYR A 90 12.30 -20.32 -11.59
CA TYR A 90 11.36 -19.21 -11.69
C TYR A 90 10.14 -19.50 -12.59
N SER A 91 10.37 -20.15 -13.75
CA SER A 91 9.30 -20.50 -14.68
C SER A 91 8.28 -21.48 -14.09
N ALA A 92 8.75 -22.49 -13.35
CA ALA A 92 7.89 -23.47 -12.70
C ALA A 92 7.10 -22.84 -11.55
N PHE A 93 7.73 -21.96 -10.79
CA PHE A 93 7.09 -21.22 -9.72
C PHE A 93 6.03 -20.24 -10.24
N SER A 94 6.35 -19.47 -11.29
CA SER A 94 5.37 -18.56 -11.91
C SER A 94 4.14 -19.32 -12.40
N TYR A 95 4.35 -20.48 -13.04
CA TYR A 95 3.24 -21.33 -13.48
C TYR A 95 2.39 -21.85 -12.29
N LEU A 96 3.05 -22.23 -11.18
CA LEU A 96 2.34 -22.64 -9.97
C LEU A 96 1.49 -21.49 -9.41
N LEU A 97 2.05 -20.28 -9.32
CA LEU A 97 1.29 -19.11 -8.84
C LEU A 97 0.11 -18.77 -9.76
N GLU A 98 0.30 -18.81 -11.08
CA GLU A 98 -0.80 -18.60 -12.04
C GLU A 98 -1.91 -19.67 -11.89
N THR A 99 -1.51 -20.90 -11.58
CA THR A 99 -2.46 -21.98 -11.28
C THR A 99 -3.24 -21.70 -9.99
N VAL A 100 -2.54 -21.28 -8.92
CA VAL A 100 -3.15 -20.87 -7.65
C VAL A 100 -4.13 -19.71 -7.86
N PHE A 101 -3.72 -18.67 -8.58
CA PHE A 101 -4.60 -17.51 -8.85
C PHE A 101 -5.86 -17.93 -9.61
N ARG A 102 -5.71 -18.74 -10.65
CA ARG A 102 -6.86 -19.26 -11.42
C ARG A 102 -7.80 -20.09 -10.55
N GLU A 103 -7.29 -20.97 -9.70
CA GLU A 103 -8.09 -21.82 -8.82
C GLU A 103 -8.80 -21.02 -7.73
N LEU A 104 -8.18 -19.95 -7.24
CA LEU A 104 -8.77 -19.01 -6.28
C LEU A 104 -9.72 -18.00 -6.95
N GLY A 105 -9.79 -17.94 -8.28
CA GLY A 105 -10.57 -16.94 -9.01
C GLY A 105 -10.00 -15.53 -8.89
N ILE A 106 -8.67 -15.41 -8.77
CA ILE A 106 -7.94 -14.14 -8.78
C ILE A 106 -7.57 -13.82 -10.23
N ASP A 107 -8.16 -12.74 -10.76
CA ASP A 107 -7.77 -12.23 -12.06
C ASP A 107 -6.41 -11.53 -11.97
N VAL A 108 -5.47 -11.93 -12.85
CA VAL A 108 -4.15 -11.29 -12.92
C VAL A 108 -4.30 -9.94 -13.59
N ASN A 109 -4.42 -8.91 -12.78
CA ASN A 109 -4.51 -7.52 -13.20
C ASN A 109 -3.45 -6.69 -12.46
N GLN A 110 -2.45 -6.22 -13.19
CA GLN A 110 -1.31 -5.50 -12.63
C GLN A 110 -1.74 -4.23 -11.89
N GLU A 111 -2.71 -3.48 -12.40
CA GLU A 111 -3.20 -2.26 -11.74
C GLU A 111 -3.87 -2.58 -10.40
N VAL A 112 -4.74 -3.60 -10.36
CA VAL A 112 -5.37 -4.07 -9.12
C VAL A 112 -4.32 -4.54 -8.12
N PHE A 113 -3.27 -5.24 -8.57
CA PHE A 113 -2.19 -5.69 -7.71
C PHE A 113 -1.39 -4.53 -7.12
N TYR A 114 -1.12 -3.50 -7.90
CA TYR A 114 -0.47 -2.28 -7.42
C TYR A 114 -1.35 -1.54 -6.41
N CYS A 115 -2.64 -1.41 -6.67
CA CYS A 115 -3.59 -0.81 -5.72
C CYS A 115 -3.68 -1.63 -4.43
N SER A 116 -3.69 -2.96 -4.53
CA SER A 116 -3.65 -3.86 -3.36
C SER A 116 -2.42 -3.60 -2.49
N TYR A 117 -1.26 -3.37 -3.10
CA TYR A 117 -0.03 -3.04 -2.36
C TYR A 117 -0.11 -1.69 -1.67
N VAL A 118 -0.59 -0.66 -2.37
CA VAL A 118 -0.78 0.67 -1.77
C VAL A 118 -1.68 0.59 -0.53
N LEU A 119 -2.80 -0.13 -0.64
CA LEU A 119 -3.76 -0.27 0.46
C LEU A 119 -3.22 -1.17 1.59
N CYS A 120 -2.36 -2.15 1.28
CA CYS A 120 -1.63 -2.92 2.29
C CYS A 120 -0.74 -1.98 3.14
N ILE A 121 0.08 -1.15 2.49
CA ILE A 121 0.95 -0.17 3.18
C ILE A 121 0.11 0.84 3.99
N ALA A 122 -1.00 1.32 3.44
CA ALA A 122 -1.90 2.23 4.15
C ALA A 122 -2.48 1.59 5.42
N GLN A 123 -2.89 0.33 5.35
CA GLN A 123 -3.37 -0.41 6.52
C GLN A 123 -2.28 -0.63 7.58
N ASP A 124 -1.03 -0.91 7.17
CA ASP A 124 0.10 -1.03 8.10
C ASP A 124 0.32 0.27 8.88
N VAL A 125 0.18 1.44 8.19
CA VAL A 125 0.26 2.75 8.85
C VAL A 125 -0.86 2.93 9.86
N LEU A 126 -2.11 2.64 9.48
CA LEU A 126 -3.28 2.83 10.35
C LEU A 126 -3.27 1.89 11.56
N ARG A 127 -2.66 0.70 11.44
CA ARG A 127 -2.46 -0.22 12.58
C ARG A 127 -1.25 0.15 13.46
N GLY A 128 -0.48 1.18 13.08
CA GLY A 128 0.74 1.56 13.80
C GLY A 128 1.93 0.62 13.58
N GLU A 129 1.86 -0.29 12.62
CA GLU A 129 2.94 -1.21 12.25
C GLU A 129 4.03 -0.48 11.43
N ARG A 130 3.70 0.72 10.95
CA ARG A 130 4.56 1.58 10.15
C ARG A 130 4.25 3.05 10.42
N THR A 131 5.26 3.93 10.41
CA THR A 131 5.00 5.38 10.41
C THR A 131 4.47 5.82 9.04
N ALA A 132 3.70 6.92 9.00
CA ALA A 132 3.16 7.44 7.75
C ALA A 132 4.27 7.86 6.79
N ASN A 133 5.32 8.52 7.29
CA ASN A 133 6.49 8.88 6.50
C ASN A 133 7.18 7.65 5.87
N SER A 134 7.36 6.56 6.63
CA SER A 134 7.92 5.30 6.09
C SER A 134 6.99 4.67 5.04
N GLY A 135 5.68 4.77 5.20
CA GLY A 135 4.71 4.33 4.20
C GLY A 135 4.86 5.08 2.88
N PHE A 136 4.93 6.40 2.94
CA PHE A 136 5.16 7.24 1.76
C PHE A 136 6.50 6.94 1.08
N GLU A 137 7.59 6.78 1.85
CA GLU A 137 8.91 6.44 1.33
C GLU A 137 8.91 5.10 0.56
N VAL A 138 8.24 4.09 1.08
CA VAL A 138 8.10 2.78 0.42
C VAL A 138 7.34 2.91 -0.89
N LEU A 139 6.24 3.66 -0.92
CA LEU A 139 5.45 3.87 -2.14
C LEU A 139 6.17 4.78 -3.15
N PHE A 140 6.93 5.75 -2.70
CA PHE A 140 7.82 6.56 -3.54
C PHE A 140 8.88 5.68 -4.23
N ARG A 141 9.52 4.76 -3.50
CA ARG A 141 10.46 3.79 -4.08
C ARG A 141 9.77 2.88 -5.09
N ALA A 142 8.56 2.41 -4.79
CA ALA A 142 7.77 1.63 -5.74
C ALA A 142 7.48 2.40 -7.03
N ALA A 143 7.26 3.73 -6.97
CA ALA A 143 7.12 4.57 -8.16
C ALA A 143 8.37 4.51 -9.05
N ILE A 144 9.55 4.65 -8.48
CA ILE A 144 10.82 4.56 -9.21
C ILE A 144 10.99 3.17 -9.82
N GLU A 145 10.76 2.12 -9.05
CA GLU A 145 10.90 0.73 -9.47
C GLU A 145 9.94 0.32 -10.57
N THR A 146 8.75 0.92 -10.63
CA THR A 146 7.72 0.66 -11.65
C THR A 146 7.77 1.66 -12.82
N ASN A 147 8.84 2.46 -12.91
CA ASN A 147 8.98 3.52 -13.89
C ASN A 147 7.79 4.49 -13.90
N PHE A 148 7.42 4.95 -12.70
CA PHE A 148 6.36 5.93 -12.46
C PHE A 148 4.97 5.48 -12.93
N THR A 149 4.68 4.20 -12.82
CA THR A 149 3.35 3.65 -13.15
C THR A 149 2.33 4.02 -12.07
N GLN A 150 1.07 4.24 -12.47
CA GLN A 150 -0.04 4.40 -11.52
C GLN A 150 -0.29 3.09 -10.73
N PRO A 151 -0.67 3.16 -9.44
CA PRO A 151 -0.97 4.37 -8.64
C PRO A 151 0.27 5.02 -8.00
N PHE A 152 1.45 4.47 -8.16
CA PHE A 152 2.67 4.92 -7.46
C PHE A 152 3.16 6.30 -7.91
N LEU A 153 2.87 6.72 -9.17
CA LEU A 153 3.21 8.06 -9.65
C LEU A 153 2.60 9.14 -8.74
N ASP A 154 1.40 8.93 -8.23
CA ASP A 154 0.76 9.89 -7.34
C ASP A 154 1.57 10.10 -6.06
N PHE A 155 2.10 9.01 -5.46
CA PHE A 155 2.95 9.10 -4.28
C PHE A 155 4.30 9.78 -4.55
N TYR A 156 4.85 9.58 -5.74
CA TYR A 156 6.04 10.32 -6.17
C TYR A 156 5.76 11.82 -6.25
N ASP A 157 4.68 12.21 -6.89
CA ASP A 157 4.28 13.62 -7.02
C ASP A 157 3.97 14.25 -5.65
N TRP A 158 3.31 13.49 -4.77
CA TRP A 158 2.97 13.93 -3.42
C TRP A 158 4.20 14.08 -2.53
N PHE A 159 5.11 13.13 -2.57
CA PHE A 159 6.34 13.19 -1.80
C PHE A 159 7.17 14.41 -2.20
N ASN A 160 7.30 14.66 -3.51
CA ASN A 160 8.00 15.84 -3.99
C ASN A 160 7.29 17.14 -3.60
N LYS A 161 5.95 17.19 -3.68
CA LYS A 161 5.18 18.37 -3.24
C LYS A 161 5.27 18.59 -1.73
N ALA A 162 5.28 17.53 -0.93
CA ALA A 162 5.47 17.64 0.51
C ALA A 162 6.88 18.14 0.84
N ASP A 163 7.90 17.65 0.16
CA ASP A 163 9.29 18.09 0.29
C ASP A 163 9.44 19.56 -0.15
N ASP A 164 8.85 19.95 -1.28
CA ASP A 164 8.79 21.33 -1.76
C ASP A 164 8.00 22.25 -0.81
N ALA A 165 6.86 21.80 -0.28
CA ALA A 165 6.05 22.56 0.68
C ALA A 165 6.80 22.85 1.97
N VAL A 166 7.57 21.87 2.39
CA VAL A 166 8.47 21.98 3.53
C VAL A 166 9.64 22.94 3.24
N TYR A 167 10.19 22.89 2.03
CA TYR A 167 11.29 23.76 1.62
C TYR A 167 10.86 25.20 1.35
N PHE A 168 9.73 25.40 0.71
CA PHE A 168 9.31 26.69 0.16
C PHE A 168 8.14 27.33 0.89
N THR A 169 7.61 26.73 1.98
CA THR A 169 6.43 27.26 2.69
C THR A 169 5.33 27.61 1.66
N ILE A 170 4.87 26.61 0.90
CA ILE A 170 3.87 26.86 -0.15
C ILE A 170 2.67 27.54 0.48
N ILE A 171 2.51 28.80 0.15
CA ILE A 171 1.42 29.67 0.59
C ILE A 171 0.09 28.97 0.27
N GLY A 172 -0.61 28.51 1.31
CA GLY A 172 -1.96 27.96 1.21
C GLY A 172 -2.10 26.45 1.46
N SER A 173 -1.03 25.65 1.58
CA SER A 173 -1.16 24.20 1.85
C SER A 173 -1.24 23.84 3.34
N GLY A 174 -0.89 24.76 4.25
CA GLY A 174 -0.81 24.49 5.68
C GLY A 174 0.26 23.46 6.09
N LEU A 175 0.95 22.84 5.15
CA LEU A 175 2.00 21.83 5.38
C LEU A 175 3.27 22.46 5.94
N ARG A 176 3.77 21.88 7.05
CA ARG A 176 5.03 22.25 7.70
C ARG A 176 5.72 20.99 8.23
N TRP A 177 7.00 21.08 8.56
CA TRP A 177 7.78 19.96 9.12
C TRP A 177 7.16 19.33 10.37
N ASP A 178 6.45 20.11 11.18
CA ASP A 178 5.85 19.67 12.42
C ASP A 178 4.48 18.99 12.25
N ASN A 179 3.86 19.06 11.05
CA ASN A 179 2.55 18.44 10.78
C ASN A 179 2.53 17.52 9.56
N VAL A 180 3.65 17.32 8.85
CA VAL A 180 3.70 16.50 7.64
C VAL A 180 3.38 15.02 7.92
N GLU A 181 3.84 14.48 9.04
CA GLU A 181 3.55 13.09 9.44
C GLU A 181 2.05 12.89 9.71
N GLU A 182 1.42 13.85 10.38
CA GLU A 182 -0.03 13.83 10.63
C GLU A 182 -0.81 13.93 9.31
N TRP A 183 -0.38 14.81 8.40
CA TRP A 183 -0.99 14.93 7.07
C TRP A 183 -0.88 13.64 6.27
N MET A 184 0.29 13.00 6.26
CA MET A 184 0.49 11.71 5.61
C MET A 184 -0.40 10.62 6.23
N HIS A 185 -0.57 10.62 7.55
CA HIS A 185 -1.45 9.69 8.23
C HIS A 185 -2.92 9.91 7.83
N GLN A 186 -3.40 11.15 7.82
CA GLN A 186 -4.75 11.51 7.37
C GLN A 186 -4.97 11.14 5.89
N PHE A 187 -3.93 11.26 5.05
CA PHE A 187 -3.99 10.83 3.66
C PHE A 187 -4.28 9.32 3.56
N PHE A 188 -3.54 8.48 4.28
CA PHE A 188 -3.78 7.04 4.29
C PHE A 188 -5.15 6.69 4.85
N GLU A 189 -5.60 7.38 5.88
CA GLU A 189 -6.95 7.19 6.44
C GLU A 189 -8.05 7.46 5.41
N LYS A 190 -7.98 8.59 4.72
CA LYS A 190 -8.92 8.94 3.64
C LYS A 190 -8.83 7.95 2.48
N LEU A 191 -7.62 7.53 2.10
CA LEU A 191 -7.42 6.57 1.01
C LEU A 191 -8.06 5.21 1.32
N VAL A 192 -7.91 4.69 2.54
CA VAL A 192 -8.55 3.45 2.99
C VAL A 192 -10.07 3.60 2.98
N LYS A 193 -10.61 4.71 3.52
CA LYS A 193 -12.06 5.00 3.52
C LYS A 193 -12.65 5.06 2.11
N ALA A 194 -11.89 5.59 1.13
CA ALA A 194 -12.32 5.67 -0.26
C ALA A 194 -12.28 4.32 -1.01
N ASN A 195 -11.52 3.33 -0.47
CA ASN A 195 -11.28 2.04 -1.13
C ASN A 195 -11.60 0.84 -0.21
N PRO A 196 -12.81 0.75 0.35
CA PRO A 196 -13.15 -0.25 1.37
C PRO A 196 -13.06 -1.70 0.87
N LYS A 197 -13.16 -1.92 -0.44
CA LYS A 197 -13.06 -3.27 -1.02
C LYS A 197 -11.66 -3.89 -0.93
N TYR A 198 -10.64 -3.10 -0.59
CA TYR A 198 -9.28 -3.58 -0.38
C TYR A 198 -8.93 -3.79 1.10
N CYS A 199 -9.77 -3.36 2.02
CA CYS A 199 -9.43 -3.23 3.43
C CYS A 199 -10.42 -3.96 4.32
N SER A 200 -9.92 -4.59 5.40
CA SER A 200 -10.79 -5.22 6.39
C SER A 200 -11.63 -4.18 7.15
N ASP A 201 -12.82 -4.57 7.58
CA ASP A 201 -13.76 -3.70 8.32
C ASP A 201 -13.15 -3.15 9.62
N SER A 202 -12.19 -3.86 10.21
CA SER A 202 -11.50 -3.42 11.42
C SER A 202 -10.66 -2.14 11.22
N VAL A 203 -10.21 -1.88 9.99
CA VAL A 203 -9.40 -0.70 9.67
C VAL A 203 -10.29 0.44 9.16
N THR A 204 -11.37 0.14 8.45
CA THR A 204 -12.31 1.15 7.93
C THR A 204 -13.11 1.86 9.03
N ASN A 205 -13.22 1.24 10.22
CA ASN A 205 -13.96 1.76 11.38
C ASN A 205 -13.07 2.48 12.42
N LEU A 206 -11.81 2.75 12.12
CA LEU A 206 -10.86 3.48 12.98
C LEU A 206 -11.05 5.02 12.86
N GLY A 207 -12.26 5.53 12.77
CA GLY A 207 -12.53 6.95 12.61
C GLY A 207 -13.70 7.45 13.44
#